data_541e153279cf5e1c5f60fe18439d608d
#
_entry.id   541e153279cf5e1c5f60fe18439d608d
#
_cell.length_a   1.000
_cell.length_b   1.000
_cell.length_c   1.000
_cell.angle_alpha   90.00
_cell.angle_beta   90.00
_cell.angle_gamma   90.00
#
_symmetry.space_group_name_H-M   'P 1'
#
loop_
_entity.id
_entity.type
_entity.pdbx_description
1 polymer ?
#
loop_
_entity_poly.entity_id
_entity_poly.type
_entity_poly.pdbx_seq_one_letter_code
_entity_poly.pdbx_strand_id
1 'polypeptide(L)' 'MKYVIEYEYGPMDAEDLNNYCEENQCELVTIVKDAGGMYAHYFRLI' A
#
# COMPACT_ATOMS: atom_id res chain seq x y z
N MET A 1 8.63 -2.75 14.69
CA MET A 1 8.10 -2.07 13.52
C MET A 1 7.29 -3.06 12.69
N LYS A 2 6.08 -2.71 12.30
CA LYS A 2 5.20 -3.64 11.59
C LYS A 2 4.88 -3.13 10.20
N TYR A 3 4.74 -4.06 9.28
CA TYR A 3 4.36 -3.76 7.90
C TYR A 3 3.03 -4.41 7.57
N VAL A 4 2.29 -3.78 6.66
CA VAL A 4 1.03 -4.29 6.14
C VAL A 4 1.14 -4.30 4.62
N ILE A 5 0.63 -5.35 3.99
CA ILE A 5 0.66 -5.48 2.54
C ILE A 5 -0.78 -5.49 2.02
N GLU A 6 -1.07 -4.58 1.09
CA GLU A 6 -2.35 -4.54 0.39
C GLU A 6 -2.15 -4.86 -1.08
N TYR A 7 -2.93 -5.81 -1.60
CA TYR A 7 -2.87 -6.21 -3.00
C TYR A 7 -4.01 -5.59 -3.78
N GLU A 8 -3.69 -4.98 -4.92
CA GLU A 8 -4.67 -4.37 -5.80
C GLU A 8 -4.35 -4.71 -7.25
N TYR A 9 -5.36 -4.69 -8.11
CA TYR A 9 -5.15 -4.96 -9.53
C TYR A 9 -4.44 -3.81 -10.24
N GLY A 10 -4.45 -2.63 -9.66
CA GLY A 10 -3.72 -1.47 -10.16
C GLY A 10 -3.13 -0.70 -8.99
N PRO A 11 -2.15 0.18 -9.25
CA PRO A 11 -1.57 0.96 -8.16
C PRO A 11 -2.58 1.97 -7.63
N MET A 12 -2.59 2.15 -6.31
CA MET A 12 -3.42 3.18 -5.69
C MET A 12 -2.94 4.55 -6.14
N ASP A 13 -3.89 5.46 -6.42
CA ASP A 13 -3.53 6.85 -6.69
C ASP A 13 -3.28 7.59 -5.38
N ALA A 14 -2.88 8.86 -5.50
CA ALA A 14 -2.51 9.64 -4.32
C ALA A 14 -3.67 9.78 -3.33
N GLU A 15 -4.89 9.94 -3.83
CA GLU A 15 -6.06 10.07 -2.97
C GLU A 15 -6.31 8.79 -2.18
N ASP A 16 -6.25 7.63 -2.86
CA ASP A 16 -6.44 6.35 -2.22
C ASP A 16 -5.34 6.07 -1.19
N LEU A 17 -4.10 6.40 -1.54
CA LEU A 17 -2.98 6.23 -0.62
C LEU A 17 -3.14 7.08 0.64
N ASN A 18 -3.53 8.34 0.46
CA ASN A 18 -3.73 9.24 1.59
C ASN A 18 -4.85 8.76 2.50
N ASN A 19 -5.96 8.33 1.90
CA ASN A 19 -7.09 7.82 2.68
C ASN A 19 -6.71 6.56 3.46
N TYR A 20 -6.03 5.63 2.80
CA TYR A 20 -5.61 4.40 3.44
C TYR A 20 -4.63 4.68 4.59
N CYS A 21 -3.65 5.53 4.36
CA CYS A 21 -2.65 5.86 5.38
C CYS A 21 -3.28 6.56 6.58
N GLU A 22 -4.24 7.43 6.33
CA GLU A 22 -4.92 8.15 7.40
C GLU A 22 -5.79 7.21 8.22
N GLU A 23 -6.56 6.33 7.56
CA GLU A 23 -7.44 5.40 8.24
C GLU A 23 -6.68 4.36 9.06
N ASN A 24 -5.52 3.94 8.57
CA ASN A 24 -4.75 2.86 9.19
C ASN A 24 -3.52 3.34 9.93
N GLN A 25 -3.29 4.64 9.97
CA GLN A 25 -2.14 5.23 10.66
C GLN A 25 -0.83 4.58 10.22
N CYS A 26 -0.58 4.65 8.92
CA CYS A 26 0.59 4.05 8.33
C CYS A 26 1.15 4.95 7.24
N GLU A 27 2.31 4.58 6.69
CA GLU A 27 2.89 5.29 5.57
C GLU A 27 3.33 4.29 4.51
N LEU A 28 3.26 4.71 3.25
CA LEU A 28 3.66 3.89 2.13
C LEU A 28 5.18 3.74 2.09
N VAL A 29 5.64 2.50 1.96
CA VAL A 29 7.06 2.21 1.80
C VAL A 29 7.39 2.04 0.32
N THR A 30 6.66 1.16 -0.36
CA THR A 30 6.89 0.89 -1.78
C THR A 30 5.70 0.17 -2.38
N ILE A 31 5.64 0.17 -3.71
CA ILE A 31 4.66 -0.58 -4.47
C ILE A 31 5.43 -1.48 -5.43
N VAL A 32 5.12 -2.77 -5.41
CA VAL A 32 5.79 -3.77 -6.25
C VAL A 32 4.76 -4.54 -7.05
N LYS A 33 4.96 -4.65 -8.35
CA LYS A 33 4.12 -5.48 -9.20
C LYS A 33 4.62 -6.92 -9.11
N ASP A 34 3.76 -7.86 -8.73
CA ASP A 34 4.15 -9.25 -8.61
C ASP A 34 4.02 -9.99 -9.94
N ALA A 35 4.38 -11.28 -9.94
CA ALA A 35 4.35 -12.11 -11.14
C ALA A 35 2.92 -12.36 -11.64
N GLY A 36 1.93 -12.27 -10.75
CA GLY A 36 0.53 -12.44 -11.10
C GLY A 36 -0.12 -11.18 -11.66
N GLY A 37 0.62 -10.09 -11.76
CA GLY A 37 0.10 -8.82 -12.25
C GLY A 37 -0.58 -7.97 -11.21
N MET A 38 -0.57 -8.37 -9.95
CA MET A 38 -1.11 -7.57 -8.87
C MET A 38 -0.05 -6.64 -8.30
N TYR A 39 -0.50 -5.52 -7.78
CA TYR A 39 0.39 -4.54 -7.17
C TYR A 39 0.33 -4.70 -5.66
N ALA A 40 1.46 -5.08 -5.07
CA ALA A 40 1.60 -5.21 -3.62
C ALA A 40 2.02 -3.86 -3.05
N HIS A 41 1.16 -3.29 -2.23
CA HIS A 41 1.42 -2.01 -1.58
C HIS A 41 1.93 -2.30 -0.17
N TYR A 42 3.18 -1.93 0.09
CA TYR A 42 3.79 -2.17 1.40
C TYR A 42 3.69 -0.91 2.23
N PHE A 43 3.06 -1.02 3.39
CA PHE A 43 2.89 0.08 4.33
C PHE A 43 3.58 -0.25 5.64
N ARG A 44 4.10 0.77 6.28
CA ARG A 44 4.68 0.65 7.62
C ARG A 44 3.75 1.32 8.61
N LEU A 45 3.38 0.61 9.67
CA LEU A 45 2.54 1.17 10.73
C LEU A 45 3.33 2.18 11.54
N ILE A 46 2.66 3.26 11.87
CA ILE A 46 3.26 4.33 12.67
C ILE A 46 3.04 4.08 14.15
#